data_0aa9ceaf19b63e2fbf7960dd550ada57
#
_entry.id   0aa9ceaf19b63e2fbf7960dd550ada57
#
_cell.length_a   1.000
_cell.length_b   1.000
_cell.length_c   1.000
_cell.angle_alpha   90.00
_cell.angle_beta   90.00
_cell.angle_gamma   90.00
#
_symmetry.space_group_name_H-M   'P 1'
#
loop_
_entity.id
_entity.type
_entity.pdbx_description
1 polymer ?
#
loop_
_entity_poly.entity_id
_entity_poly.type
_entity_poly.pdbx_seq_one_letter_code
_entity_poly.pdbx_strand_id
1 'polypeptide(L)'
;MAVILETVGSLEVKLKKVLERYQFLKEENDILLANIDRLQQLTSQYEEELLAEREKYKMLKIAKTIEGSREDRKETKHKINTLVREIDKCIVKLSL
;
A
#
# COMPACT_ATOMS: atom_id res chain seq x y z
N MET A 1 -35.30 -38.88 -48.12
CA MET A 1 -35.46 -39.12 -46.67
C MET A 1 -34.14 -39.31 -45.97
N ALA A 2 -33.19 -40.05 -46.49
CA ALA A 2 -31.87 -40.25 -45.89
C ALA A 2 -31.07 -38.93 -45.71
N VAL A 3 -31.16 -38.04 -46.67
CA VAL A 3 -30.45 -36.75 -46.64
C VAL A 3 -31.01 -35.83 -45.52
N ILE A 4 -32.33 -35.86 -45.29
CA ILE A 4 -32.96 -35.09 -44.23
C ILE A 4 -32.55 -35.62 -42.86
N LEU A 5 -32.46 -36.92 -42.67
CA LEU A 5 -32.00 -37.54 -41.43
C LEU A 5 -30.55 -37.23 -41.14
N GLU A 6 -29.70 -37.28 -42.13
CA GLU A 6 -28.29 -36.91 -42.02
C GLU A 6 -28.14 -35.42 -41.64
N THR A 7 -28.92 -34.52 -42.26
CA THR A 7 -28.93 -33.11 -41.96
C THR A 7 -29.39 -32.84 -40.52
N VAL A 8 -30.45 -33.49 -40.09
CA VAL A 8 -30.94 -33.38 -38.69
C VAL A 8 -29.91 -33.90 -37.70
N GLY A 9 -29.29 -35.05 -37.96
CA GLY A 9 -28.21 -35.58 -37.15
C GLY A 9 -27.00 -34.67 -37.04
N SER A 10 -26.61 -34.06 -38.19
CA SER A 10 -25.52 -33.06 -38.23
C SER A 10 -25.87 -31.81 -37.42
N LEU A 11 -27.11 -31.32 -37.48
CA LEU A 11 -27.60 -30.20 -36.68
C LEU A 11 -27.60 -30.51 -35.21
N GLU A 12 -28.04 -31.70 -34.80
CA GLU A 12 -28.00 -32.15 -33.41
C GLU A 12 -26.59 -32.14 -32.83
N VAL A 13 -25.60 -32.66 -33.60
CA VAL A 13 -24.21 -32.67 -33.17
C VAL A 13 -23.65 -31.26 -33.04
N LYS A 14 -23.96 -30.38 -34.00
CA LYS A 14 -23.55 -28.97 -33.93
C LYS A 14 -24.20 -28.24 -32.76
N LEU A 15 -25.47 -28.50 -32.53
CA LEU A 15 -26.20 -27.89 -31.41
C LEU A 15 -25.63 -28.34 -30.06
N LYS A 16 -25.31 -29.61 -29.89
CA LYS A 16 -24.63 -30.12 -28.70
C LYS A 16 -23.29 -29.42 -28.45
N LYS A 17 -22.49 -29.26 -29.49
CA LYS A 17 -21.20 -28.54 -29.38
C LYS A 17 -21.39 -27.09 -28.96
N VAL A 18 -22.38 -26.41 -29.50
CA VAL A 18 -22.70 -25.02 -29.11
C VAL A 18 -23.13 -24.96 -27.65
N LEU A 19 -23.96 -25.89 -27.20
CA LEU A 19 -24.41 -25.95 -25.80
C LEU A 19 -23.25 -26.25 -24.84
N GLU A 20 -22.35 -27.16 -25.21
CA GLU A 20 -21.14 -27.46 -24.41
C GLU A 20 -20.25 -26.25 -24.30
N ARG A 21 -20.03 -25.54 -25.41
CA ARG A 21 -19.23 -24.29 -25.41
C ARG A 21 -19.91 -23.19 -24.58
N TYR A 22 -21.24 -23.08 -24.68
CA TYR A 22 -21.99 -22.13 -23.86
C TYR A 22 -21.82 -22.43 -22.37
N GLN A 23 -21.97 -23.69 -21.99
CA GLN A 23 -21.80 -24.12 -20.60
C GLN A 23 -20.38 -23.84 -20.09
N PHE A 24 -19.38 -24.18 -20.90
CA PHE A 24 -17.97 -23.92 -20.57
C PHE A 24 -17.69 -22.42 -20.40
N LEU A 25 -18.15 -21.58 -21.33
CA LEU A 25 -17.99 -20.14 -21.24
C LEU A 25 -18.73 -19.53 -20.04
N LYS A 26 -19.90 -20.08 -19.71
CA LYS A 26 -20.65 -19.66 -18.54
C LYS A 26 -19.89 -19.96 -17.25
N GLU A 27 -19.33 -21.16 -17.14
CA GLU A 27 -18.49 -21.56 -15.99
C GLU A 27 -17.23 -20.68 -15.89
N GLU A 28 -16.54 -20.45 -17.00
CA GLU A 28 -15.40 -19.54 -17.04
C GLU A 28 -15.79 -18.13 -16.62
N ASN A 29 -16.92 -17.64 -17.11
CA ASN A 29 -17.41 -16.31 -16.77
C ASN A 29 -17.68 -16.19 -15.26
N ASP A 30 -18.30 -17.21 -14.66
CA ASP A 30 -18.54 -17.24 -13.22
C ASP A 30 -17.22 -17.23 -12.42
N ILE A 31 -16.22 -17.98 -12.87
CA ILE A 31 -14.88 -18.00 -12.26
C ILE A 31 -14.22 -16.64 -12.38
N LEU A 32 -14.29 -16.01 -13.56
CA LEU A 32 -13.71 -14.69 -13.79
C LEU A 32 -14.37 -13.62 -12.93
N LEU A 33 -15.69 -13.67 -12.79
CA LEU A 33 -16.43 -12.73 -11.94
C LEU A 33 -16.05 -12.90 -10.47
N ALA A 34 -15.89 -14.14 -10.00
CA ALA A 34 -15.42 -14.41 -8.65
C ALA A 34 -13.99 -13.90 -8.43
N ASN A 35 -13.12 -14.04 -9.42
CA ASN A 35 -11.76 -13.51 -9.37
C ASN A 35 -11.73 -11.99 -9.36
N ILE A 36 -12.59 -11.34 -10.14
CA ILE A 36 -12.71 -9.87 -10.14
C ILE A 36 -13.13 -9.38 -8.77
N ASP A 37 -14.13 -9.99 -8.16
CA ASP A 37 -14.59 -9.62 -6.83
C ASP A 37 -13.48 -9.80 -5.78
N ARG A 38 -12.76 -10.92 -5.82
CA ARG A 38 -11.61 -11.17 -4.93
C ARG A 38 -10.52 -10.13 -5.12
N LEU A 39 -10.19 -9.78 -6.35
CA LEU A 39 -9.18 -8.78 -6.66
C LEU A 39 -9.60 -7.38 -6.23
N GLN A 40 -10.86 -7.04 -6.37
CA GLN A 40 -11.39 -5.77 -5.88
C GLN A 40 -11.30 -5.66 -4.36
N GLN A 41 -11.62 -6.73 -3.64
CA GLN A 41 -11.49 -6.77 -2.19
C GLN A 41 -10.03 -6.63 -1.75
N LEU A 42 -9.11 -7.34 -2.43
CA LEU A 42 -7.67 -7.23 -2.18
C LEU A 42 -7.15 -5.82 -2.44
N THR A 43 -7.57 -5.20 -3.53
CA THR A 43 -7.19 -3.83 -3.88
C THR A 43 -7.65 -2.85 -2.81
N SER A 44 -8.89 -2.96 -2.36
CA SER A 44 -9.43 -2.13 -1.30
C SER A 44 -8.67 -2.31 0.02
N GLN A 45 -8.33 -3.53 0.37
CA GLN A 45 -7.55 -3.84 1.57
C GLN A 45 -6.14 -3.24 1.49
N TYR A 46 -5.47 -3.36 0.36
CA TYR A 46 -4.14 -2.78 0.15
C TYR A 46 -4.17 -1.24 0.16
N GLU A 47 -5.21 -0.63 -0.37
CA GLU A 47 -5.39 0.82 -0.28
C GLU A 47 -5.53 1.30 1.17
N GLU A 48 -6.30 0.59 1.99
CA GLU A 48 -6.43 0.90 3.42
C GLU A 48 -5.10 0.72 4.16
N GLU A 49 -4.39 -0.38 3.90
CA GLU A 49 -3.06 -0.63 4.48
C GLU A 49 -2.06 0.45 4.07
N LEU A 50 -2.09 0.87 2.81
CA LEU A 50 -1.22 1.93 2.31
C LEU A 50 -1.50 3.26 2.97
N LEU A 51 -2.76 3.62 3.17
CA LEU A 51 -3.13 4.84 3.91
C LEU A 51 -2.65 4.80 5.35
N ALA A 52 -2.83 3.66 6.03
CA ALA A 52 -2.36 3.47 7.40
C ALA A 52 -0.83 3.60 7.50
N GLU A 53 -0.09 3.00 6.57
CA GLU A 53 1.37 3.08 6.53
C GLU A 53 1.86 4.50 6.23
N ARG A 54 1.19 5.22 5.35
CA ARG A 54 1.51 6.63 5.05
C ARG A 54 1.31 7.51 6.28
N GLU A 55 0.26 7.31 7.05
CA GLU A 55 0.04 8.06 8.28
C GLU A 55 1.10 7.74 9.33
N LYS A 56 1.45 6.48 9.52
CA LYS A 56 2.56 6.07 10.40
C LYS A 56 3.87 6.71 9.98
N TYR A 57 4.16 6.74 8.70
CA TYR A 57 5.35 7.38 8.16
C TYR A 57 5.38 8.88 8.46
N LYS A 58 4.27 9.57 8.27
CA LYS A 58 4.15 11.00 8.60
C LYS A 58 4.40 11.25 10.09
N MET A 59 3.81 10.45 10.96
CA MET A 59 4.02 10.56 12.41
C MET A 59 5.47 10.31 12.80
N LEU A 60 6.10 9.29 12.22
CA LEU A 60 7.50 8.97 12.43
C LEU A 60 8.42 10.11 11.98
N LYS A 61 8.13 10.71 10.84
CA LYS A 61 8.88 11.84 10.30
C LYS A 61 8.78 13.05 11.20
N ILE A 62 7.59 13.35 11.72
CA ILE A 62 7.36 14.44 12.68
C ILE A 62 8.11 14.16 13.97
N ALA A 63 8.00 12.96 14.54
CA ALA A 63 8.70 12.59 15.76
C ALA A 63 10.22 12.70 15.61
N LYS A 64 10.78 12.26 14.49
CA LYS A 64 12.21 12.37 14.18
C LYS A 64 12.66 13.82 14.06
N THR A 65 11.84 14.67 13.46
CA THR A 65 12.11 16.12 13.36
C THR A 65 12.11 16.76 14.74
N ILE A 66 11.17 16.43 15.62
CA ILE A 66 11.09 16.92 16.99
C ILE A 66 12.32 16.47 17.80
N GLU A 67 12.74 15.22 17.68
CA GLU A 67 13.94 14.70 18.34
C GLU A 67 15.19 15.45 17.91
N GLY A 68 15.39 15.65 16.60
CA GLY A 68 16.49 16.43 16.07
C GLY A 68 16.49 17.85 16.60
N SER A 69 15.34 18.50 16.68
CA SER A 69 15.19 19.83 17.27
C SER A 69 15.54 19.87 18.76
N ARG A 70 15.20 18.85 19.53
CA ARG A 70 15.58 18.72 20.94
C ARG A 70 17.08 18.59 21.14
N GLU A 71 17.73 17.78 20.34
CA GLU A 71 19.20 17.62 20.38
C GLU A 71 19.92 18.90 20.06
N ASP A 72 19.49 19.61 19.02
CA ASP A 72 20.02 20.91 18.65
C ASP A 72 19.88 21.93 19.77
N ARG A 73 18.76 21.96 20.46
CA ARG A 73 18.53 22.82 21.61
C ARG A 73 19.44 22.48 22.78
N LYS A 74 19.64 21.20 23.05
CA LYS A 74 20.58 20.74 24.11
C LYS A 74 22.00 21.13 23.80
N GLU A 75 22.48 20.95 22.58
CA GLU A 75 23.81 21.36 22.15
C GLU A 75 24.02 22.87 22.29
N THR A 76 23.06 23.66 21.81
CA THR A 76 23.09 25.13 21.93
C THR A 76 23.16 25.57 23.38
N LYS A 77 22.32 24.97 24.24
CA LYS A 77 22.31 25.26 25.68
C LYS A 77 23.66 24.92 26.32
N HIS A 78 24.26 23.80 25.95
CA HIS A 78 25.56 23.38 26.46
C HIS A 78 26.66 24.35 26.04
N LYS A 79 26.68 24.79 24.80
CA LYS A 79 27.64 25.80 24.30
C LYS A 79 27.51 27.13 25.04
N ILE A 80 26.30 27.61 25.26
CA ILE A 80 26.05 28.85 26.02
C ILE A 80 26.55 28.71 27.45
N ASN A 81 26.24 27.60 28.14
CA ASN A 81 26.72 27.36 29.50
C ASN A 81 28.24 27.32 29.59
N THR A 82 28.91 26.73 28.61
CA THR A 82 30.38 26.67 28.53
C THR A 82 30.97 28.06 28.37
N LEU A 83 30.42 28.89 27.48
CA LEU A 83 30.84 30.24 27.27
C LEU A 83 30.67 31.13 28.53
N VAL A 84 29.55 31.00 29.22
CA VAL A 84 29.30 31.71 30.49
C VAL A 84 30.36 31.35 31.54
N ARG A 85 30.69 30.08 31.68
CA ARG A 85 31.76 29.64 32.62
C ARG A 85 33.11 30.18 32.26
N GLU A 86 33.45 30.26 30.96
CA GLU A 86 34.71 30.85 30.51
C GLU A 86 34.79 32.33 30.81
N ILE A 87 33.67 33.05 30.60
CA ILE A 87 33.59 34.49 30.93
C ILE A 87 33.76 34.71 32.44
N ASP A 88 33.08 33.92 33.25
CA ASP A 88 33.22 34.00 34.73
C ASP A 88 34.67 33.78 35.18
N LYS A 89 35.37 32.80 34.59
CA LYS A 89 36.79 32.56 34.88
C LYS A 89 37.64 33.78 34.49
N CYS A 90 37.38 34.41 33.38
CA CYS A 90 38.07 35.63 32.95
C CYS A 90 37.85 36.81 33.90
N ILE A 91 36.61 36.97 34.39
CA ILE A 91 36.25 38.02 35.35
C ILE A 91 37.00 37.79 36.67
N VAL A 92 37.03 36.58 37.17
CA VAL A 92 37.78 36.24 38.41
C VAL A 92 39.26 36.55 38.26
N LYS A 93 39.89 36.22 37.14
CA LYS A 93 41.28 36.56 36.85
C LYS A 93 41.56 38.05 36.78
N LEU A 94 40.62 38.83 36.26
CA LEU A 94 40.78 40.28 36.16
C LEU A 94 40.55 41.02 37.48
N SER A 95 39.78 40.44 38.39
CA SER A 95 39.52 41.06 39.71
C SER A 95 40.58 40.74 40.77
N LEU A 96 41.46 39.83 40.45
CA LEU A 96 42.63 39.59 41.29
C LEU A 96 43.78 40.50 40.89
#